data_7ce5b98f8fa983aaa45787e16a370f5f
#
_entry.id   7ce5b98f8fa983aaa45787e16a370f5f
#
_cell.length_a   1.000
_cell.length_b   1.000
_cell.length_c   1.000
_cell.angle_alpha   90.00
_cell.angle_beta   90.00
_cell.angle_gamma   90.00
#
_symmetry.space_group_name_H-M   'P 1'
#
loop_
_entity.id
_entity.type
_entity.pdbx_description
1 polymer ?
#
loop_
_entity_poly.entity_id
_entity_poly.type
_entity_poly.pdbx_seq_one_letter_code
_entity_poly.pdbx_strand_id
1 'polypeptide(L)'
;NHDIDFGEAFRASCVWYFREVADEIGQELMQEELDKLMYGNCDISDWEGRLNTNNNNRALTGFWLESSLMISPKEQTEVMARIFGKESVYSESTREELKKVMLVTEENETDIPVYGKTGMGKAEGIVMDAWFTGFAEKEGKNICFCVYLGRTDGKDVSGAAAREIAIRLITDYIAGQGLPR
;
A
#
# COMPACT_ATOMS: atom_id res chain seq x y z
N ASN A 1 -7.13 -4.67 -24.12
CA ASN A 1 -5.94 -5.41 -23.71
C ASN A 1 -4.75 -4.83 -24.45
N HIS A 2 -3.81 -4.26 -23.75
CA HIS A 2 -2.49 -3.86 -24.23
C HIS A 2 -1.47 -4.37 -23.20
N ASP A 3 -0.23 -4.45 -23.59
CA ASP A 3 0.86 -4.76 -22.69
C ASP A 3 0.94 -3.66 -21.61
N ILE A 4 1.12 -4.04 -20.36
CA ILE A 4 1.17 -3.14 -19.22
C ILE A 4 2.51 -3.35 -18.51
N ASP A 5 3.21 -2.27 -18.20
CA ASP A 5 4.43 -2.33 -17.41
C ASP A 5 4.18 -2.32 -15.90
N PHE A 6 5.23 -2.52 -15.12
CA PHE A 6 5.15 -2.52 -13.64
C PHE A 6 4.56 -1.21 -13.10
N GLY A 7 5.00 -0.06 -13.63
CA GLY A 7 4.56 1.24 -13.15
C GLY A 7 3.09 1.50 -13.42
N GLU A 8 2.62 1.15 -14.61
CA GLU A 8 1.21 1.24 -14.97
C GLU A 8 0.36 0.27 -14.12
N ALA A 9 0.81 -0.98 -13.97
CA ALA A 9 0.14 -1.98 -13.15
C ALA A 9 0.02 -1.54 -11.69
N PHE A 10 1.10 -0.96 -11.13
CA PHE A 10 1.13 -0.48 -9.75
C PHE A 10 0.13 0.68 -9.56
N ARG A 11 0.19 1.70 -10.42
CA ARG A 11 -0.73 2.85 -10.34
C ARG A 11 -2.18 2.46 -10.52
N ALA A 12 -2.46 1.55 -11.47
CA ALA A 12 -3.80 1.06 -11.76
C ALA A 12 -4.32 0.03 -10.74
N SER A 13 -3.48 -0.43 -9.77
CA SER A 13 -3.81 -1.55 -8.87
C SER A 13 -4.26 -2.79 -9.65
N CYS A 14 -3.47 -3.18 -10.65
CA CYS A 14 -3.81 -4.25 -11.58
C CYS A 14 -3.64 -5.62 -10.94
N VAL A 15 -4.71 -6.19 -10.38
CA VAL A 15 -4.71 -7.43 -9.59
C VAL A 15 -4.10 -8.61 -10.36
N TRP A 16 -4.49 -8.80 -11.64
CA TRP A 16 -3.99 -9.93 -12.42
C TRP A 16 -2.48 -9.86 -12.65
N TYR A 17 -1.92 -8.65 -12.85
CA TYR A 17 -0.48 -8.46 -13.02
C TYR A 17 0.30 -8.89 -11.76
N PHE A 18 -0.16 -8.42 -10.59
CA PHE A 18 0.49 -8.78 -9.32
C PHE A 18 0.25 -10.24 -8.93
N ARG A 19 -0.82 -10.87 -9.44
CA ARG A 19 -0.98 -12.32 -9.31
C ARG A 19 0.13 -13.07 -10.04
N GLU A 20 0.40 -12.71 -11.29
CA GLU A 20 1.49 -13.32 -12.07
C GLU A 20 2.85 -13.10 -11.37
N VAL A 21 3.11 -11.88 -10.90
CA VAL A 21 4.34 -11.58 -10.14
C VAL A 21 4.44 -12.41 -8.86
N ALA A 22 3.35 -12.56 -8.12
CA ALA A 22 3.36 -13.39 -6.91
C ALA A 22 3.56 -14.88 -7.21
N ASP A 23 2.97 -15.39 -8.29
CA ASP A 23 3.17 -16.77 -8.74
C ASP A 23 4.62 -17.02 -9.18
N GLU A 24 5.28 -16.04 -9.82
CA GLU A 24 6.71 -16.12 -10.16
C GLU A 24 7.62 -16.10 -8.93
N ILE A 25 7.32 -15.25 -7.95
CA ILE A 25 8.07 -15.18 -6.68
C ILE A 25 7.92 -16.47 -5.90
N GLY A 26 6.70 -17.00 -5.84
CA GLY A 26 6.37 -18.20 -5.08
C GLY A 26 6.21 -17.94 -3.58
N GLN A 27 5.48 -18.86 -2.93
CA GLN A 27 5.10 -18.71 -1.52
C GLN A 27 6.30 -18.66 -0.57
N GLU A 28 7.33 -19.47 -0.79
CA GLU A 28 8.49 -19.57 0.09
C GLU A 28 9.26 -18.24 0.15
N LEU A 29 9.62 -17.68 -1.01
CA LEU A 29 10.35 -16.40 -1.07
C LEU A 29 9.47 -15.24 -0.59
N MET A 30 8.18 -15.26 -0.90
CA MET A 30 7.23 -14.26 -0.38
C MET A 30 7.18 -14.29 1.15
N GLN A 31 7.16 -15.47 1.77
CA GLN A 31 7.17 -15.62 3.23
C GLN A 31 8.46 -15.03 3.83
N GLU A 32 9.62 -15.35 3.23
CA GLU A 32 10.89 -14.79 3.67
C GLU A 32 10.92 -13.26 3.63
N GLU A 33 10.39 -12.65 2.59
CA GLU A 33 10.35 -11.19 2.45
C GLU A 33 9.35 -10.53 3.42
N LEU A 34 8.19 -11.14 3.66
CA LEU A 34 7.24 -10.67 4.68
C LEU A 34 7.83 -10.75 6.09
N ASP A 35 8.56 -11.81 6.40
CA ASP A 35 9.24 -11.99 7.69
C ASP A 35 10.35 -10.93 7.87
N LYS A 36 11.17 -10.65 6.84
CA LYS A 36 12.18 -9.58 6.87
C LYS A 36 11.55 -8.20 7.11
N LEU A 37 10.39 -7.95 6.52
CA LEU A 37 9.63 -6.73 6.70
C LEU A 37 8.86 -6.68 8.03
N MET A 38 8.72 -7.81 8.73
CA MET A 38 7.80 -7.97 9.86
C MET A 38 6.40 -7.45 9.48
N TYR A 39 5.87 -7.96 8.36
CA TYR A 39 4.65 -7.48 7.75
C TYR A 39 3.42 -8.02 8.49
N GLY A 40 2.92 -7.26 9.44
CA GLY A 40 1.77 -7.66 10.25
C GLY A 40 1.98 -9.02 10.94
N ASN A 41 1.04 -9.94 10.75
CA ASN A 41 1.15 -11.30 11.28
C ASN A 41 1.94 -12.28 10.39
N CYS A 42 2.44 -11.84 9.23
CA CYS A 42 3.20 -12.64 8.26
C CYS A 42 2.50 -13.95 7.82
N ASP A 43 1.20 -14.10 8.05
CA ASP A 43 0.46 -15.34 7.74
C ASP A 43 -0.05 -15.36 6.30
N ILE A 44 0.64 -16.08 5.43
CA ILE A 44 0.24 -16.36 4.06
C ILE A 44 -0.07 -17.85 3.83
N SER A 45 -0.52 -18.54 4.89
CA SER A 45 -0.94 -19.94 4.79
C SER A 45 -2.05 -20.16 3.77
N ASP A 46 -2.87 -19.12 3.53
CA ASP A 46 -3.92 -19.10 2.50
C ASP A 46 -3.41 -18.59 1.16
N TRP A 47 -2.28 -19.05 0.68
CA TRP A 47 -1.65 -18.57 -0.56
C TRP A 47 -2.62 -18.38 -1.74
N GLU A 48 -3.52 -19.32 -1.95
CA GLU A 48 -4.53 -19.26 -3.03
C GLU A 48 -5.72 -18.34 -2.72
N GLY A 49 -5.83 -17.83 -1.49
CA GLY A 49 -6.98 -17.07 -1.00
C GLY A 49 -8.10 -17.97 -0.45
N ARG A 50 -8.77 -17.51 0.62
CA ARG A 50 -9.79 -18.29 1.33
C ARG A 50 -11.09 -18.47 0.56
N LEU A 51 -11.53 -17.38 -0.05
CA LEU A 51 -12.82 -17.29 -0.66
C LEU A 51 -12.65 -17.01 -2.14
N ASN A 52 -13.07 -17.96 -2.93
CA ASN A 52 -13.15 -17.76 -4.37
C ASN A 52 -14.43 -16.99 -4.71
N THR A 53 -14.49 -15.72 -4.30
CA THR A 53 -15.62 -14.82 -4.56
C THR A 53 -15.72 -14.40 -6.03
N ASN A 54 -14.72 -14.73 -6.84
CA ASN A 54 -14.61 -14.31 -8.23
C ASN A 54 -14.89 -15.43 -9.25
N ASN A 55 -15.83 -16.34 -8.94
CA ASN A 55 -16.27 -17.41 -9.85
C ASN A 55 -15.12 -18.27 -10.41
N ASN A 56 -14.19 -18.68 -9.56
CA ASN A 56 -12.98 -19.42 -9.93
C ASN A 56 -12.04 -18.68 -10.88
N ASN A 57 -12.12 -17.35 -10.95
CA ASN A 57 -11.15 -16.57 -11.71
C ASN A 57 -9.86 -16.43 -10.93
N ARG A 58 -8.91 -17.32 -11.16
CA ARG A 58 -7.62 -17.37 -10.48
C ARG A 58 -6.84 -16.05 -10.59
N ALA A 59 -7.00 -15.30 -11.67
CA ALA A 59 -6.35 -13.99 -11.86
C ALA A 59 -6.80 -12.93 -10.84
N LEU A 60 -7.89 -13.19 -10.10
CA LEU A 60 -8.45 -12.26 -9.11
C LEU A 60 -8.49 -12.85 -7.69
N THR A 61 -7.79 -13.96 -7.43
CA THR A 61 -7.68 -14.58 -6.09
C THR A 61 -6.25 -14.55 -5.59
N GLY A 62 -6.05 -14.67 -4.28
CA GLY A 62 -4.74 -14.73 -3.66
C GLY A 62 -4.76 -14.26 -2.21
N PHE A 63 -3.70 -14.53 -1.48
CA PHE A 63 -3.55 -14.21 -0.06
C PHE A 63 -3.73 -12.72 0.26
N TRP A 64 -3.56 -11.83 -0.70
CA TRP A 64 -3.71 -10.37 -0.53
C TRP A 64 -5.16 -9.88 -0.63
N LEU A 65 -6.13 -10.71 -0.95
CA LEU A 65 -7.54 -10.32 -1.09
C LEU A 65 -8.36 -10.67 0.14
N GLU A 66 -8.49 -11.95 0.45
CA GLU A 66 -9.28 -12.43 1.58
C GLU A 66 -8.53 -13.57 2.27
N SER A 67 -7.65 -13.25 3.18
CA SER A 67 -6.76 -14.24 3.78
C SER A 67 -6.51 -14.03 5.27
N SER A 68 -5.63 -14.87 5.83
CA SER A 68 -5.12 -14.75 7.18
C SER A 68 -4.15 -13.58 7.35
N LEU A 69 -3.59 -13.04 6.27
CA LEU A 69 -2.64 -11.93 6.33
C LEU A 69 -3.34 -10.66 6.84
N MET A 70 -2.90 -10.18 7.99
CA MET A 70 -3.43 -8.98 8.64
C MET A 70 -2.30 -8.04 9.03
N ILE A 71 -2.55 -6.75 8.87
CA ILE A 71 -1.62 -5.70 9.27
C ILE A 71 -2.40 -4.50 9.80
N SER A 72 -1.89 -3.85 10.85
CA SER A 72 -2.45 -2.61 11.36
C SER A 72 -1.86 -1.39 10.64
N PRO A 73 -2.52 -0.22 10.71
CA PRO A 73 -1.96 1.03 10.18
C PRO A 73 -0.60 1.40 10.77
N LYS A 74 -0.38 1.11 12.05
CA LYS A 74 0.91 1.33 12.71
C LYS A 74 2.00 0.45 12.10
N GLU A 75 1.76 -0.84 11.98
CA GLU A 75 2.71 -1.79 11.38
C GLU A 75 3.01 -1.43 9.92
N GLN A 76 1.99 -0.98 9.15
CA GLN A 76 2.19 -0.50 7.79
C GLN A 76 3.16 0.70 7.73
N THR A 77 3.06 1.62 8.69
CA THR A 77 4.00 2.74 8.81
C THR A 77 5.42 2.25 9.10
N GLU A 78 5.57 1.24 9.94
CA GLU A 78 6.86 0.62 10.26
C GLU A 78 7.45 -0.12 9.05
N VAL A 79 6.62 -0.80 8.25
CA VAL A 79 7.03 -1.42 6.98
C VAL A 79 7.59 -0.36 6.03
N MET A 80 6.92 0.77 5.85
CA MET A 80 7.45 1.88 5.05
C MET A 80 8.82 2.36 5.55
N ALA A 81 8.98 2.47 6.87
CA ALA A 81 10.25 2.87 7.47
C ALA A 81 11.37 1.83 7.24
N ARG A 82 11.05 0.52 7.23
CA ARG A 82 12.02 -0.56 6.92
C ARG A 82 12.42 -0.55 5.45
N ILE A 83 11.49 -0.27 4.54
CA ILE A 83 11.78 -0.21 3.10
C ILE A 83 12.61 1.04 2.76
N PHE A 84 12.19 2.22 3.21
CA PHE A 84 12.74 3.50 2.77
C PHE A 84 13.65 4.18 3.79
N GLY A 85 13.83 3.59 4.96
CA GLY A 85 14.70 4.12 6.01
C GLY A 85 16.20 3.94 5.70
N LYS A 86 17.03 4.51 6.56
CA LYS A 86 18.49 4.47 6.41
C LYS A 86 19.09 3.06 6.55
N GLU A 87 18.43 2.19 7.32
CA GLU A 87 18.85 0.82 7.58
C GLU A 87 18.09 -0.21 6.73
N SER A 88 17.61 0.23 5.55
CA SER A 88 16.89 -0.66 4.64
C SER A 88 17.77 -1.82 4.17
N VAL A 89 17.18 -3.01 4.11
CA VAL A 89 17.82 -4.21 3.56
C VAL A 89 17.79 -4.23 2.02
N TYR A 90 17.00 -3.36 1.42
CA TYR A 90 16.87 -3.24 -0.03
C TYR A 90 17.89 -2.26 -0.61
N SER A 91 18.37 -2.55 -1.82
CA SER A 91 19.31 -1.69 -2.53
C SER A 91 18.72 -0.29 -2.79
N GLU A 92 19.58 0.70 -2.91
CA GLU A 92 19.15 2.06 -3.27
C GLU A 92 18.42 2.07 -4.62
N SER A 93 18.95 1.34 -5.61
CA SER A 93 18.31 1.25 -6.93
C SER A 93 16.92 0.67 -6.87
N THR A 94 16.69 -0.39 -6.08
CA THR A 94 15.35 -0.98 -5.89
C THR A 94 14.39 0.03 -5.26
N ARG A 95 14.84 0.76 -4.24
CA ARG A 95 14.02 1.78 -3.57
C ARG A 95 13.69 2.95 -4.48
N GLU A 96 14.63 3.41 -5.29
CA GLU A 96 14.39 4.49 -6.25
C GLU A 96 13.41 4.08 -7.35
N GLU A 97 13.48 2.85 -7.86
CA GLU A 97 12.48 2.35 -8.81
C GLU A 97 11.07 2.30 -8.18
N LEU A 98 10.98 1.85 -6.92
CA LEU A 98 9.70 1.84 -6.21
C LEU A 98 9.18 3.26 -5.94
N LYS A 99 10.04 4.21 -5.58
CA LYS A 99 9.68 5.63 -5.42
C LYS A 99 9.07 6.22 -6.68
N LYS A 100 9.63 5.93 -7.87
CA LYS A 100 9.11 6.44 -9.15
C LYS A 100 7.65 6.06 -9.38
N VAL A 101 7.27 4.84 -9.03
CA VAL A 101 5.89 4.37 -9.22
C VAL A 101 4.95 4.80 -8.10
N MET A 102 5.49 5.08 -6.90
CA MET A 102 4.74 5.52 -5.72
C MET A 102 4.48 7.03 -5.67
N LEU A 103 5.16 7.84 -6.47
CA LEU A 103 4.95 9.29 -6.46
C LEU A 103 3.51 9.63 -6.85
N VAL A 104 2.81 10.34 -5.96
CA VAL A 104 1.37 10.65 -6.11
C VAL A 104 1.07 12.14 -6.14
N THR A 105 2.03 12.99 -5.76
CA THR A 105 1.91 14.44 -5.89
C THR A 105 2.55 14.91 -7.17
N GLU A 106 1.79 15.66 -7.94
CA GLU A 106 2.34 16.43 -9.05
C GLU A 106 2.94 17.74 -8.49
N GLU A 107 3.87 18.35 -9.22
CA GLU A 107 4.59 19.56 -8.80
C GLU A 107 3.68 20.71 -8.33
N ASN A 108 2.42 20.71 -8.71
CA ASN A 108 1.44 21.76 -8.41
C ASN A 108 0.56 21.47 -7.18
N GLU A 109 0.61 20.26 -6.62
CA GLU A 109 -0.26 19.90 -5.47
C GLU A 109 0.38 20.25 -4.13
N THR A 110 1.69 20.04 -4.00
CA THR A 110 2.46 20.39 -2.77
C THR A 110 3.92 20.63 -3.13
N ASP A 111 4.62 21.45 -2.32
CA ASP A 111 6.07 21.64 -2.41
C ASP A 111 6.86 20.43 -1.86
N ILE A 112 6.15 19.36 -1.49
CA ILE A 112 6.73 18.22 -0.79
C ILE A 112 6.36 16.95 -1.56
N PRO A 113 7.34 16.18 -2.04
CA PRO A 113 7.07 14.88 -2.67
C PRO A 113 6.38 13.92 -1.69
N VAL A 114 5.22 13.42 -2.08
CA VAL A 114 4.48 12.39 -1.34
C VAL A 114 4.43 11.12 -2.19
N TYR A 115 4.82 10.03 -1.58
CA TYR A 115 4.88 8.70 -2.18
C TYR A 115 3.91 7.80 -1.46
N GLY A 116 3.10 7.03 -2.17
CA GLY A 116 2.17 6.13 -1.51
C GLY A 116 1.32 5.30 -2.45
N LYS A 117 0.55 4.41 -1.83
CA LYS A 117 -0.39 3.54 -2.53
C LYS A 117 -1.71 3.47 -1.79
N THR A 118 -2.80 3.59 -2.53
CA THR A 118 -4.15 3.36 -2.02
C THR A 118 -4.47 1.88 -1.98
N GLY A 119 -5.27 1.47 -0.99
CA GLY A 119 -5.89 0.16 -0.90
C GLY A 119 -7.37 0.28 -0.57
N MET A 120 -8.15 -0.73 -0.92
CA MET A 120 -9.57 -0.82 -0.57
C MET A 120 -9.96 -2.26 -0.33
N GLY A 121 -10.62 -2.52 0.80
CA GLY A 121 -11.30 -3.77 1.09
C GLY A 121 -12.79 -3.68 0.70
N LYS A 122 -13.32 -4.75 0.10
CA LYS A 122 -14.72 -4.83 -0.29
C LYS A 122 -15.36 -6.09 0.26
N ALA A 123 -16.59 -5.96 0.75
CA ALA A 123 -17.45 -7.10 1.05
C ALA A 123 -18.78 -6.91 0.30
N GLU A 124 -19.23 -7.95 -0.39
CA GLU A 124 -20.48 -7.94 -1.18
C GLU A 124 -20.59 -6.75 -2.15
N GLY A 125 -19.46 -6.34 -2.73
CA GLY A 125 -19.38 -5.21 -3.67
C GLY A 125 -19.34 -3.83 -3.01
N ILE A 126 -19.47 -3.75 -1.69
CA ILE A 126 -19.45 -2.52 -0.91
C ILE A 126 -18.02 -2.27 -0.39
N VAL A 127 -17.51 -1.06 -0.53
CA VAL A 127 -16.22 -0.68 0.08
C VAL A 127 -16.40 -0.59 1.59
N MET A 128 -15.69 -1.44 2.32
CA MET A 128 -15.73 -1.53 3.79
C MET A 128 -14.63 -0.72 4.45
N ASP A 129 -13.48 -0.66 3.79
CA ASP A 129 -12.34 0.12 4.25
C ASP A 129 -11.54 0.68 3.08
N ALA A 130 -10.78 1.73 3.39
CA ALA A 130 -9.89 2.37 2.45
C ALA A 130 -8.59 2.76 3.15
N TRP A 131 -7.49 2.61 2.44
CA TRP A 131 -6.13 2.82 2.92
C TRP A 131 -5.38 3.77 2.03
N PHE A 132 -4.48 4.54 2.62
CA PHE A 132 -3.38 5.17 1.92
C PHE A 132 -2.13 5.11 2.80
N THR A 133 -1.12 4.39 2.34
CA THR A 133 0.15 4.21 3.05
C THR A 133 1.31 4.72 2.21
N GLY A 134 2.31 5.28 2.88
CA GLY A 134 3.46 5.83 2.19
C GLY A 134 4.36 6.68 3.06
N PHE A 135 5.05 7.61 2.44
CA PHE A 135 5.90 8.58 3.12
C PHE A 135 5.97 9.90 2.34
N ALA A 136 6.34 10.97 3.04
CA ALA A 136 6.73 12.24 2.47
C ALA A 136 8.23 12.47 2.71
N GLU A 137 8.90 13.11 1.76
CA GLU A 137 10.33 13.37 1.84
C GLU A 137 10.58 14.87 2.08
N LYS A 138 11.24 15.21 3.19
CA LYS A 138 11.65 16.57 3.48
C LYS A 138 13.05 16.60 4.09
N GLU A 139 13.93 17.41 3.51
CA GLU A 139 15.31 17.65 4.02
C GLU A 139 16.07 16.33 4.27
N GLY A 140 15.92 15.34 3.36
CA GLY A 140 16.57 14.04 3.44
C GLY A 140 16.02 13.13 4.55
N LYS A 141 14.84 13.43 5.07
CA LYS A 141 14.11 12.59 6.03
C LYS A 141 12.79 12.12 5.44
N ASN A 142 12.45 10.86 5.71
CA ASN A 142 11.18 10.27 5.36
C ASN A 142 10.23 10.36 6.56
N ILE A 143 9.05 10.93 6.34
CA ILE A 143 7.94 10.95 7.29
C ILE A 143 6.96 9.90 6.82
N CYS A 144 7.01 8.71 7.41
CA CYS A 144 6.14 7.60 7.05
C CYS A 144 4.74 7.77 7.66
N PHE A 145 3.72 7.39 6.92
CA PHE A 145 2.32 7.49 7.35
C PHE A 145 1.49 6.32 6.85
N CYS A 146 0.36 6.09 7.52
CA CYS A 146 -0.72 5.25 7.05
C CYS A 146 -2.06 5.83 7.49
N VAL A 147 -2.95 6.09 6.56
CA VAL A 147 -4.34 6.50 6.81
C VAL A 147 -5.25 5.31 6.53
N TYR A 148 -6.08 4.97 7.50
CA TYR A 148 -7.12 3.96 7.42
C TYR A 148 -8.48 4.58 7.67
N LEU A 149 -9.42 4.32 6.78
CA LEU A 149 -10.81 4.73 6.91
C LEU A 149 -11.70 3.48 6.92
N GLY A 150 -12.29 3.19 8.05
CA GLY A 150 -13.32 2.16 8.17
C GLY A 150 -14.71 2.73 7.88
N ARG A 151 -15.54 1.98 7.16
CA ARG A 151 -16.95 2.35 6.92
C ARG A 151 -17.75 2.28 8.22
N THR A 152 -18.39 3.39 8.59
CA THR A 152 -19.29 3.48 9.74
C THR A 152 -20.57 4.20 9.32
N ASP A 153 -21.69 3.85 9.94
CA ASP A 153 -22.96 4.55 9.78
C ASP A 153 -23.43 4.71 8.31
N GLY A 154 -23.07 3.75 7.46
CA GLY A 154 -23.46 3.77 6.05
C GLY A 154 -22.73 4.80 5.18
N LYS A 155 -21.72 5.51 5.73
CA LYS A 155 -20.90 6.46 4.96
C LYS A 155 -19.89 5.74 4.09
N ASP A 156 -19.79 6.17 2.84
CA ASP A 156 -18.81 5.64 1.91
C ASP A 156 -17.39 6.11 2.26
N VAL A 157 -16.44 5.21 2.09
CA VAL A 157 -15.00 5.48 2.21
C VAL A 157 -14.31 5.20 0.87
N SER A 158 -13.21 5.87 0.62
CA SER A 158 -12.47 5.68 -0.64
C SER A 158 -10.97 5.89 -0.45
N GLY A 159 -10.17 5.24 -1.29
CA GLY A 159 -8.72 5.46 -1.34
C GLY A 159 -8.37 6.92 -1.68
N ALA A 160 -9.18 7.60 -2.48
CA ALA A 160 -9.01 9.03 -2.76
C ALA A 160 -9.17 9.90 -1.52
N ALA A 161 -10.20 9.62 -0.69
CA ALA A 161 -10.38 10.33 0.58
C ALA A 161 -9.24 10.05 1.57
N ALA A 162 -8.77 8.81 1.66
CA ALA A 162 -7.62 8.47 2.50
C ALA A 162 -6.35 9.21 2.05
N ARG A 163 -6.11 9.30 0.72
CA ARG A 163 -5.00 10.05 0.13
C ARG A 163 -5.09 11.55 0.45
N GLU A 164 -6.24 12.16 0.25
CA GLU A 164 -6.47 13.59 0.52
C GLU A 164 -6.19 13.94 1.98
N ILE A 165 -6.72 13.13 2.90
CA ILE A 165 -6.46 13.29 4.34
C ILE A 165 -4.96 13.18 4.66
N ALA A 166 -4.28 12.19 4.11
CA ALA A 166 -2.86 11.99 4.34
C ALA A 166 -2.03 13.18 3.84
N ILE A 167 -2.26 13.64 2.61
CA ILE A 167 -1.54 14.78 2.03
C ILE A 167 -1.75 16.04 2.87
N ARG A 168 -2.98 16.30 3.28
CA ARG A 168 -3.29 17.44 4.14
C ARG A 168 -2.57 17.37 5.49
N LEU A 169 -2.69 16.24 6.20
CA LEU A 169 -2.06 16.07 7.51
C LEU A 169 -0.54 16.19 7.45
N ILE A 170 0.09 15.63 6.43
CA ILE A 170 1.54 15.72 6.24
C ILE A 170 1.96 17.15 5.92
N THR A 171 1.22 17.84 5.07
CA THR A 171 1.48 19.26 4.74
C THR A 171 1.38 20.13 5.99
N ASP A 172 0.32 19.98 6.79
CA ASP A 172 0.12 20.74 8.03
C ASP A 172 1.20 20.43 9.06
N TYR A 173 1.58 19.16 9.22
CA TYR A 173 2.65 18.74 10.12
C TYR A 173 4.00 19.37 9.73
N ILE A 174 4.35 19.35 8.44
CA ILE A 174 5.61 19.88 7.93
C ILE A 174 5.64 21.42 7.99
N ALA A 175 4.48 22.08 7.81
CA ALA A 175 4.35 23.53 7.98
C ALA A 175 4.43 24.00 9.45
N GLY A 176 4.54 23.06 10.40
CA GLY A 176 4.61 23.38 11.82
C GLY A 176 3.27 23.75 12.46
N GLN A 177 2.17 23.49 11.78
CA GLN A 177 0.83 23.77 12.30
C GLN A 177 0.35 22.71 13.31
N GLY A 178 1.11 21.63 13.48
CA GLY A 178 0.77 20.49 14.33
C GLY A 178 -0.31 19.59 13.72
N LEU A 179 -0.49 18.40 14.29
CA LEU A 179 -1.62 17.55 13.93
C LEU A 179 -2.91 18.07 14.61
N PRO A 180 -4.07 18.06 13.94
CA PRO A 180 -5.33 18.37 14.58
C PRO A 180 -5.57 17.43 15.78
N ARG A 181 -6.03 18.00 16.89
CA ARG A 181 -6.33 17.26 18.12
C ARG A 181 -7.64 16.51 18.00
#